data_2af50c2e41bb05e2ce0e0c634446c9be
#
_entry.id   2af50c2e41bb05e2ce0e0c634446c9be
#
_cell.length_a   1.000
_cell.length_b   1.000
_cell.length_c   1.000
_cell.angle_alpha   90.00
_cell.angle_beta   90.00
_cell.angle_gamma   90.00
#
_symmetry.space_group_name_H-M   'P 1'
#
loop_
_entity.id
_entity.type
_entity.pdbx_description
1 polymer ?
#
loop_
_entity_poly.entity_id
_entity_poly.type
_entity_poly.pdbx_seq_one_letter_code
_entity_poly.pdbx_strand_id
1 'polypeptide(L)' 'ETTYYVCKICGYVSDGLLPDECPVCNAKKEQFVHFD' A
#
# COMPACT_ATOMS: atom_id res chain seq x y z
N GLU A 1 -0.45 1.13 18.42
CA GLU A 1 -1.43 1.30 17.34
C GLU A 1 -0.74 1.52 16.01
N THR A 2 -1.02 0.67 15.04
CA THR A 2 -0.29 0.66 13.78
C THR A 2 -1.25 0.64 12.60
N THR A 3 -1.01 1.54 11.67
CA THR A 3 -1.78 1.59 10.43
C THR A 3 -0.85 1.23 9.28
N TYR A 4 -1.30 0.39 8.39
CA TYR A 4 -0.47 0.03 7.24
C TYR A 4 -1.35 -0.24 6.03
N TYR A 5 -0.71 -0.17 4.86
CA TYR A 5 -1.38 -0.35 3.58
C TYR A 5 -0.69 -1.46 2.82
N VAL A 6 -1.48 -2.28 2.16
CA VAL A 6 -0.96 -3.43 1.43
C VAL A 6 -1.39 -3.32 -0.03
N CYS A 7 -0.42 -3.36 -0.93
CA CYS A 7 -0.70 -3.37 -2.35
C CYS A 7 -1.22 -4.76 -2.72
N LYS A 8 -2.43 -4.82 -3.24
CA LYS A 8 -3.03 -6.11 -3.56
C LYS A 8 -2.54 -6.66 -4.89
N ILE A 9 -1.68 -5.93 -5.57
CA ILE A 9 -1.11 -6.37 -6.84
C ILE A 9 0.15 -7.18 -6.59
N CYS A 10 1.11 -6.60 -5.86
CA CYS A 10 2.39 -7.25 -5.62
C CYS A 10 2.62 -7.61 -4.16
N GLY A 11 1.73 -7.17 -3.27
CA GLY A 11 1.85 -7.49 -1.86
C GLY A 11 2.77 -6.56 -1.10
N TYR A 12 3.11 -5.42 -1.68
CA TYR A 12 3.96 -4.44 -1.01
C TYR A 12 3.22 -3.88 0.22
N VAL A 13 3.94 -3.79 1.32
CA VAL A 13 3.38 -3.25 2.57
C VAL A 13 4.00 -1.90 2.86
N SER A 14 3.17 -0.91 3.07
CA SER A 14 3.60 0.43 3.42
C SER A 14 3.11 0.75 4.83
N ASP A 15 4.05 1.03 5.71
CA ASP A 15 3.77 1.20 7.13
C ASP A 15 3.54 2.68 7.44
N GLY A 16 2.30 3.01 7.77
CA GLY A 16 1.96 4.34 8.21
C GLY A 16 1.86 5.40 7.12
N LEU A 17 2.08 5.01 5.88
CA LEU A 17 2.09 5.97 4.78
C LEU A 17 1.53 5.34 3.52
N LEU A 18 0.56 6.01 2.92
CA LEU A 18 -0.01 5.56 1.65
C LEU A 18 0.72 6.27 0.50
N PRO A 19 1.51 5.53 -0.29
CA PRO A 19 2.21 6.15 -1.42
C PRO A 19 1.22 6.45 -2.54
N ASP A 20 1.59 7.38 -3.41
CA ASP A 20 0.77 7.72 -4.55
C ASP A 20 0.66 6.52 -5.49
N GLU A 21 1.73 5.75 -5.57
CA GLU A 21 1.73 4.55 -6.38
C GLU A 21 2.75 3.58 -5.80
N CYS A 22 2.53 2.31 -6.09
CA CYS A 22 3.42 1.27 -5.57
C CYS A 22 4.80 1.39 -6.24
N PRO A 23 5.86 1.50 -5.44
CA PRO A 23 7.21 1.60 -6.02
C PRO A 23 7.72 0.28 -6.59
N VAL A 24 6.99 -0.79 -6.38
CA VAL A 24 7.39 -2.12 -6.83
C VAL A 24 6.73 -2.46 -8.16
N CYS A 25 5.41 -2.32 -8.23
CA CYS A 25 4.67 -2.71 -9.42
C CYS A 25 3.99 -1.53 -10.12
N ASN A 26 4.15 -0.33 -9.56
CA ASN A 26 3.59 0.91 -10.12
C ASN A 26 2.06 0.91 -10.10
N ALA A 27 1.46 0.12 -9.25
CA ALA A 27 0.01 0.12 -9.11
C ALA A 27 -0.42 1.43 -8.46
N LYS A 28 -1.59 1.89 -8.83
CA LYS A 28 -2.13 3.12 -8.26
C LYS A 28 -2.46 2.93 -6.79
N LYS A 29 -2.55 4.03 -6.05
CA LYS A 29 -2.87 3.97 -4.63
C LYS A 29 -4.24 3.35 -4.39
N GLU A 30 -5.10 3.34 -5.39
CA GLU A 30 -6.41 2.73 -5.29
C GLU A 30 -6.32 1.22 -5.08
N GLN A 31 -5.18 0.64 -5.43
CA GLN A 31 -4.96 -0.79 -5.29
C GLN A 31 -4.48 -1.16 -3.88
N PHE A 32 -4.28 -0.18 -3.03
CA PHE A 32 -3.85 -0.44 -1.68
C PHE A 32 -5.03 -0.69 -0.77
N VAL A 33 -4.85 -1.64 0.15
CA VAL A 33 -5.86 -1.98 1.14
C VAL A 33 -5.37 -1.45 2.49
N HIS A 34 -6.25 -0.74 3.17
CA HIS A 34 -5.92 -0.14 4.47
C HIS A 34 -6.18 -1.14 5.57
N PHE A 35 -5.18 -1.37 6.39
CA PHE A 35 -5.30 -2.19 7.58
C PHE A 35 -4.95 -1.35 8.79
N ASP A 36 -5.69 -1.58 9.85
CA ASP A 36 -5.54 -0.79 11.06
C ASP A 36 -5.39 -1.69 12.28
#